data_fc1ae253066a57090fcdcca470a06200
#
_entry.id   fc1ae253066a57090fcdcca470a06200
#
_cell.length_a   1.000
_cell.length_b   1.000
_cell.length_c   1.000
_cell.angle_alpha   90.00
_cell.angle_beta   90.00
_cell.angle_gamma   90.00
#
_symmetry.space_group_name_H-M   'P 1'
#
loop_
_entity.id
_entity.type
_entity.pdbx_description
1 polymer ?
#
loop_
_entity_poly.entity_id
_entity_poly.type
_entity_poly.pdbx_seq_one_letter_code
_entity_poly.pdbx_strand_id
1 'polypeptide(L)'
;IRQVGYNWKPSARAAEVIRVDIDRAEMKKPTLHVEMPVWADAKDFLEKLNQTIPSGSRVFPDTMWQETCRRWKREYPTVLPRHWEENGQTVNVYAFVRYLSSQLPENSLTAVSNGACCVVGNQTYVIKKGSRMANNSAVASMGYGLPAAIGTCIGGGRRETICLEGDGSIMMNLQE
;
A
#
# COMPACT_ATOMS: atom_id res chain seq x y z
N ILE A 1 -6.92 10.98 -1.26
CA ILE A 1 -6.42 11.81 -2.38
C ILE A 1 -4.89 11.99 -2.32
N ARG A 2 -4.20 11.25 -1.47
CA ARG A 2 -2.73 11.33 -1.31
C ARG A 2 -1.98 10.97 -2.59
N GLN A 3 -2.57 10.12 -3.42
CA GLN A 3 -1.98 9.62 -4.66
C GLN A 3 -1.85 10.71 -5.73
N VAL A 4 -2.65 11.76 -5.66
CA VAL A 4 -2.66 12.86 -6.64
C VAL A 4 -1.99 14.14 -6.14
N GLY A 5 -1.42 14.12 -4.94
CA GLY A 5 -0.74 15.27 -4.32
C GLY A 5 -1.70 16.42 -3.99
N TYR A 6 -1.18 17.65 -4.03
CA TYR A 6 -1.93 18.85 -3.64
C TYR A 6 -2.57 19.60 -4.83
N ASN A 7 -2.10 19.36 -6.04
CA ASN A 7 -2.69 19.93 -7.24
C ASN A 7 -3.68 18.93 -7.86
N TRP A 8 -4.94 19.07 -7.52
CA TRP A 8 -5.99 18.14 -7.93
C TRP A 8 -6.57 18.41 -9.33
N LYS A 9 -6.39 19.63 -9.85
CA LYS A 9 -6.97 20.05 -11.14
C LYS A 9 -6.57 19.16 -12.33
N PRO A 10 -5.30 18.69 -12.46
CA PRO A 10 -4.92 17.84 -13.58
C PRO A 10 -5.27 16.36 -13.38
N SER A 11 -5.83 15.98 -12.22
CA SER A 11 -6.21 14.57 -11.98
C SER A 11 -7.38 14.18 -12.86
N ALA A 12 -7.26 13.04 -13.54
CA ALA A 12 -8.32 12.45 -14.39
C ALA A 12 -8.91 13.42 -15.44
N ARG A 13 -8.11 14.37 -15.91
CA ARG A 13 -8.56 15.51 -16.78
C ARG A 13 -9.26 15.10 -18.07
N ALA A 14 -9.11 13.87 -18.52
CA ALA A 14 -9.70 13.34 -19.76
C ALA A 14 -10.61 12.14 -19.50
N ALA A 15 -10.90 11.81 -18.25
CA ALA A 15 -11.73 10.69 -17.86
C ALA A 15 -12.93 11.16 -17.03
N GLU A 16 -14.06 10.51 -17.20
CA GLU A 16 -15.19 10.63 -16.29
C GLU A 16 -14.84 9.93 -14.98
N VAL A 17 -15.10 10.59 -13.84
CA VAL A 17 -14.76 10.08 -12.51
C VAL A 17 -16.01 9.58 -11.82
N ILE A 18 -16.03 8.28 -11.57
CA ILE A 18 -17.02 7.63 -10.72
C ILE A 18 -16.40 7.42 -9.35
N ARG A 19 -17.03 7.93 -8.30
CA ARG A 19 -16.57 7.76 -6.93
C ARG A 19 -17.58 6.97 -6.12
N VAL A 20 -17.13 5.87 -5.56
CA VAL A 20 -17.93 5.05 -4.64
C VAL A 20 -17.35 5.18 -3.25
N ASP A 21 -18.17 5.56 -2.27
CA ASP A 21 -17.73 5.68 -0.88
C ASP A 21 -18.93 5.48 0.03
N ILE A 22 -18.69 4.85 1.18
CA ILE A 22 -19.69 4.68 2.24
C ILE A 22 -19.85 5.96 3.09
N ASP A 23 -18.81 6.80 3.11
CA ASP A 23 -18.82 8.06 3.87
C ASP A 23 -19.35 9.22 3.02
N ARG A 24 -20.49 9.74 3.41
CA ARG A 24 -21.10 10.93 2.77
C ARG A 24 -20.25 12.19 2.85
N ALA A 25 -19.42 12.32 3.90
CA ALA A 25 -18.54 13.48 4.03
C ALA A 25 -17.41 13.41 2.99
N GLU A 26 -16.87 12.21 2.74
CA GLU A 26 -15.88 12.00 1.67
C GLU A 26 -16.45 12.37 0.30
N MET A 27 -17.72 12.03 0.04
CA MET A 27 -18.38 12.34 -1.23
C MET A 27 -18.51 13.84 -1.50
N LYS A 28 -18.55 14.67 -0.45
CA LYS A 28 -18.75 16.12 -0.52
C LYS A 28 -17.44 16.91 -0.54
N LYS A 29 -16.29 16.27 -0.46
CA LYS A 29 -14.99 16.97 -0.45
C LYS A 29 -14.76 17.73 -1.76
N PRO A 30 -14.46 19.04 -1.70
CA PRO A 30 -14.28 19.89 -2.87
C PRO A 30 -12.86 19.74 -3.45
N THR A 31 -12.39 18.50 -3.64
CA THR A 31 -11.01 18.22 -4.05
C THR A 31 -10.92 17.74 -5.49
N LEU A 32 -11.70 16.75 -5.86
CA LEU A 32 -11.75 16.22 -7.21
C LEU A 32 -13.13 16.50 -7.80
N HIS A 33 -13.15 16.81 -9.10
CA HIS A 33 -14.40 16.78 -9.84
C HIS A 33 -14.85 15.31 -9.97
N VAL A 34 -16.10 15.04 -9.65
CA VAL A 34 -16.68 13.70 -9.69
C VAL A 34 -18.01 13.80 -10.44
N GLU A 35 -18.06 13.19 -11.62
CA GLU A 35 -19.26 13.18 -12.47
C GLU A 35 -20.35 12.31 -11.87
N MET A 36 -19.98 11.16 -11.31
CA MET A 36 -20.94 10.21 -10.75
C MET A 36 -20.56 9.82 -9.32
N PRO A 37 -21.10 10.52 -8.31
CA PRO A 37 -20.94 10.10 -6.93
C PRO A 37 -21.93 8.96 -6.59
N VAL A 38 -21.43 7.83 -6.09
CA VAL A 38 -22.22 6.68 -5.67
C VAL A 38 -22.01 6.44 -4.18
N TRP A 39 -23.01 6.73 -3.38
CA TRP A 39 -22.98 6.44 -1.96
C TRP A 39 -23.39 4.99 -1.72
N ALA A 40 -22.43 4.12 -1.52
CA ALA A 40 -22.65 2.69 -1.30
C ALA A 40 -21.46 2.06 -0.57
N ASP A 41 -21.72 0.93 0.06
CA ASP A 41 -20.67 0.00 0.47
C ASP A 41 -19.97 -0.57 -0.78
N ALA A 42 -18.65 -0.71 -0.72
CA ALA A 42 -17.86 -1.17 -1.86
C ALA A 42 -18.22 -2.59 -2.29
N LYS A 43 -18.60 -3.47 -1.34
CA LYS A 43 -19.01 -4.84 -1.63
C LYS A 43 -20.34 -4.83 -2.39
N ASP A 44 -21.34 -4.10 -1.89
CA ASP A 44 -22.67 -4.00 -2.50
C ASP A 44 -22.59 -3.44 -3.92
N PHE A 45 -21.75 -2.40 -4.10
CA PHE A 45 -21.50 -1.82 -5.42
C PHE A 45 -20.88 -2.83 -6.38
N LEU A 46 -19.83 -3.55 -5.95
CA LEU A 46 -19.14 -4.52 -6.79
C LEU A 46 -20.03 -5.72 -7.13
N GLU A 47 -20.82 -6.21 -6.18
CA GLU A 47 -21.80 -7.29 -6.41
C GLU A 47 -22.83 -6.86 -7.46
N LYS A 48 -23.38 -5.64 -7.34
CA LYS A 48 -24.34 -5.11 -8.29
C LYS A 48 -23.73 -4.90 -9.68
N LEU A 49 -22.51 -4.35 -9.72
CA LEU A 49 -21.76 -4.16 -10.97
C LEU A 49 -21.55 -5.50 -11.70
N ASN A 50 -21.10 -6.53 -10.97
CA ASN A 50 -20.89 -7.86 -11.52
C ASN A 50 -22.18 -8.52 -12.05
N GLN A 51 -23.31 -8.26 -11.38
CA GLN A 51 -24.62 -8.74 -11.87
C GLN A 51 -25.08 -8.01 -13.12
N THR A 52 -24.64 -6.76 -13.32
CA THR A 52 -25.05 -5.92 -14.46
C THR A 52 -24.20 -6.22 -15.69
N ILE A 53 -22.97 -6.67 -15.53
CA ILE A 53 -22.08 -7.03 -16.62
C ILE A 53 -22.49 -8.42 -17.14
N PRO A 54 -22.87 -8.56 -18.42
CA PRO A 54 -23.25 -9.87 -18.97
C PRO A 54 -22.09 -10.86 -18.87
N SER A 55 -22.39 -12.11 -18.49
CA SER A 55 -21.42 -13.20 -18.45
C SER A 55 -20.72 -13.35 -19.80
N GLY A 56 -19.41 -13.36 -19.81
CA GLY A 56 -18.61 -13.47 -21.03
C GLY A 56 -18.32 -12.15 -21.74
N SER A 57 -18.86 -11.02 -21.27
CA SER A 57 -18.49 -9.71 -21.80
C SER A 57 -17.04 -9.38 -21.49
N ARG A 58 -16.25 -9.19 -22.53
CA ARG A 58 -14.91 -8.58 -22.38
C ARG A 58 -15.10 -7.07 -22.33
N VAL A 59 -15.14 -6.52 -21.13
CA VAL A 59 -15.34 -5.08 -20.92
C VAL A 59 -14.13 -4.25 -21.42
N PHE A 60 -12.97 -4.89 -21.60
CA PHE A 60 -11.76 -4.23 -22.10
C PHE A 60 -11.17 -5.00 -23.28
N PRO A 61 -11.56 -4.65 -24.51
CA PRO A 61 -11.01 -5.29 -25.72
C PRO A 61 -9.58 -4.82 -26.07
N ASP A 62 -9.05 -3.81 -25.39
CA ASP A 62 -7.72 -3.26 -25.72
C ASP A 62 -6.60 -4.18 -25.22
N THR A 63 -6.29 -5.17 -26.06
CA THR A 63 -5.17 -6.10 -25.84
C THR A 63 -3.82 -5.37 -25.82
N MET A 64 -3.66 -4.33 -26.63
CA MET A 64 -2.42 -3.55 -26.71
C MET A 64 -2.13 -2.81 -25.40
N TRP A 65 -3.15 -2.24 -24.77
CA TRP A 65 -2.99 -1.60 -23.45
C TRP A 65 -2.62 -2.62 -22.36
N GLN A 66 -3.28 -3.78 -22.35
CA GLN A 66 -2.98 -4.86 -21.42
C GLN A 66 -1.55 -5.38 -21.59
N GLU A 67 -1.09 -5.55 -22.83
CA GLU A 67 0.28 -5.94 -23.14
C GLU A 67 1.29 -4.89 -22.70
N THR A 68 0.97 -3.61 -22.90
CA THR A 68 1.78 -2.48 -22.43
C THR A 68 1.91 -2.49 -20.91
N CYS A 69 0.81 -2.68 -20.17
CA CYS A 69 0.84 -2.79 -18.72
C CYS A 69 1.67 -4.00 -18.23
N ARG A 70 1.52 -5.16 -18.89
CA ARG A 70 2.32 -6.36 -18.59
C ARG A 70 3.80 -6.13 -18.87
N ARG A 71 4.13 -5.45 -19.99
CA ARG A 71 5.50 -5.07 -20.33
C ARG A 71 6.09 -4.17 -19.25
N TRP A 72 5.42 -3.08 -18.89
CA TRP A 72 5.89 -2.16 -17.83
C TRP A 72 6.10 -2.86 -16.50
N LYS A 73 5.21 -3.78 -16.11
CA LYS A 73 5.38 -4.56 -14.88
C LYS A 73 6.66 -5.41 -14.88
N ARG A 74 7.10 -5.88 -16.07
CA ARG A 74 8.37 -6.62 -16.20
C ARG A 74 9.57 -5.69 -16.29
N GLU A 75 9.46 -4.60 -17.04
CA GLU A 75 10.58 -3.66 -17.29
C GLU A 75 10.90 -2.78 -16.09
N TYR A 76 9.89 -2.49 -15.26
CA TYR A 76 10.00 -1.61 -14.09
C TYR A 76 9.62 -2.34 -12.79
N PRO A 77 10.32 -3.42 -12.42
CA PRO A 77 10.08 -4.07 -11.12
C PRO A 77 10.52 -3.13 -9.99
N THR A 78 9.83 -3.20 -8.85
CA THR A 78 10.17 -2.37 -7.68
C THR A 78 11.57 -2.64 -7.14
N VAL A 79 12.01 -3.90 -7.19
CA VAL A 79 13.37 -4.29 -6.81
C VAL A 79 14.13 -4.64 -8.08
N LEU A 80 15.13 -3.82 -8.40
CA LEU A 80 15.95 -3.97 -9.59
C LEU A 80 17.13 -4.92 -9.35
N PRO A 81 17.70 -5.55 -10.40
CA PRO A 81 18.90 -6.39 -10.26
C PRO A 81 20.04 -5.69 -9.50
N ARG A 82 20.31 -4.44 -9.80
CA ARG A 82 21.34 -3.64 -9.12
C ARG A 82 21.14 -3.47 -7.60
N HIS A 83 19.91 -3.67 -7.08
CA HIS A 83 19.65 -3.58 -5.64
C HIS A 83 20.16 -4.81 -4.88
N TRP A 84 20.45 -5.91 -5.60
CA TRP A 84 21.01 -7.14 -5.05
C TRP A 84 22.54 -7.20 -5.13
N GLU A 85 23.16 -6.20 -5.78
CA GLU A 85 24.62 -6.16 -5.92
C GLU A 85 25.25 -5.80 -4.57
N GLU A 86 26.20 -6.61 -4.14
CA GLU A 86 26.95 -6.39 -2.91
C GLU A 86 28.07 -5.36 -3.17
N ASN A 87 28.09 -4.32 -2.33
CA ASN A 87 29.21 -3.35 -2.32
C ASN A 87 30.14 -3.52 -1.11
N GLY A 88 29.91 -4.54 -0.29
CA GLY A 88 30.72 -4.89 0.88
C GLY A 88 30.57 -3.96 2.09
N GLN A 89 29.80 -2.87 2.00
CA GLN A 89 29.68 -1.87 3.06
C GLN A 89 28.24 -1.65 3.52
N THR A 90 27.27 -1.70 2.61
CA THR A 90 25.87 -1.38 2.90
C THR A 90 24.92 -2.36 2.23
N VAL A 91 23.75 -2.55 2.83
CA VAL A 91 22.67 -3.35 2.26
C VAL A 91 21.65 -2.43 1.63
N ASN A 92 21.24 -2.71 0.40
CA ASN A 92 20.18 -1.97 -0.25
C ASN A 92 18.84 -2.25 0.43
N VAL A 93 18.14 -1.21 0.89
CA VAL A 93 16.89 -1.33 1.66
C VAL A 93 15.77 -2.00 0.87
N TYR A 94 15.69 -1.83 -0.46
CA TYR A 94 14.69 -2.51 -1.31
C TYR A 94 14.92 -4.02 -1.34
N ALA A 95 16.17 -4.45 -1.57
CA ALA A 95 16.55 -5.85 -1.55
C ALA A 95 16.33 -6.45 -0.16
N PHE A 96 16.74 -5.74 0.91
CA PHE A 96 16.57 -6.19 2.29
C PHE A 96 15.09 -6.44 2.65
N VAL A 97 14.22 -5.45 2.44
CA VAL A 97 12.80 -5.59 2.79
C VAL A 97 12.11 -6.67 1.97
N ARG A 98 12.45 -6.77 0.68
CA ARG A 98 11.95 -7.84 -0.20
C ARG A 98 12.39 -9.21 0.31
N TYR A 99 13.67 -9.38 0.61
CA TYR A 99 14.20 -10.65 1.10
C TYR A 99 13.58 -11.02 2.45
N LEU A 100 13.65 -10.11 3.43
CA LEU A 100 13.08 -10.33 4.77
C LEU A 100 11.63 -10.79 4.68
N SER A 101 10.79 -10.02 4.00
CA SER A 101 9.35 -10.33 3.90
C SER A 101 9.07 -11.63 3.16
N SER A 102 9.93 -12.02 2.20
CA SER A 102 9.82 -13.29 1.49
C SER A 102 10.14 -14.50 2.39
N GLN A 103 10.98 -14.33 3.42
CA GLN A 103 11.34 -15.39 4.37
C GLN A 103 10.32 -15.55 5.51
N LEU A 104 9.54 -14.52 5.82
CA LEU A 104 8.56 -14.58 6.90
C LEU A 104 7.46 -15.63 6.59
N PRO A 105 6.93 -16.32 7.61
CA PRO A 105 5.84 -17.28 7.41
C PRO A 105 4.51 -16.58 7.12
N GLU A 106 3.50 -17.35 6.72
CA GLU A 106 2.11 -16.91 6.74
C GLU A 106 1.70 -16.49 8.16
N ASN A 107 0.70 -15.61 8.26
CA ASN A 107 0.21 -15.04 9.53
C ASN A 107 1.24 -14.21 10.30
N SER A 108 2.34 -13.77 9.68
CA SER A 108 3.32 -12.89 10.32
C SER A 108 2.74 -11.51 10.63
N LEU A 109 3.26 -10.89 11.68
CA LEU A 109 2.91 -9.54 12.09
C LEU A 109 4.12 -8.61 11.89
N THR A 110 3.89 -7.44 11.28
CA THR A 110 4.95 -6.46 11.07
C THR A 110 4.41 -5.07 11.38
N ALA A 111 5.15 -4.30 12.17
CA ALA A 111 4.95 -2.87 12.32
C ALA A 111 6.03 -2.13 11.55
N VAL A 112 5.63 -1.13 10.79
CA VAL A 112 6.51 -0.34 9.93
C VAL A 112 6.40 1.12 10.32
N SER A 113 7.53 1.72 10.65
CA SER A 113 7.62 3.10 11.06
C SER A 113 7.60 4.06 9.86
N ASN A 114 8.31 5.17 9.98
CA ASN A 114 8.34 6.24 8.98
C ASN A 114 9.57 6.15 8.05
N GLY A 115 9.75 7.17 7.22
CA GLY A 115 10.92 7.32 6.36
C GLY A 115 11.08 6.18 5.35
N ALA A 116 12.30 5.69 5.20
CA ALA A 116 12.63 4.61 4.26
C ALA A 116 11.86 3.31 4.59
N CYS A 117 11.68 3.00 5.87
CA CYS A 117 10.91 1.83 6.30
C CYS A 117 9.47 1.88 5.76
N CYS A 118 8.81 3.02 5.89
CA CYS A 118 7.45 3.21 5.38
C CYS A 118 7.39 3.15 3.84
N VAL A 119 8.23 3.93 3.17
CA VAL A 119 8.20 4.05 1.71
C VAL A 119 8.54 2.70 1.06
N VAL A 120 9.67 2.12 1.43
CA VAL A 120 10.14 0.86 0.84
C VAL A 120 9.28 -0.31 1.31
N GLY A 121 8.85 -0.32 2.57
CA GLY A 121 7.92 -1.31 3.10
C GLY A 121 6.65 -1.38 2.28
N ASN A 122 5.99 -0.25 2.04
CA ASN A 122 4.76 -0.23 1.22
C ASN A 122 5.00 -0.62 -0.25
N GLN A 123 6.20 -0.43 -0.78
CA GLN A 123 6.52 -0.74 -2.18
C GLN A 123 6.95 -2.18 -2.41
N THR A 124 7.70 -2.79 -1.47
CA THR A 124 8.41 -4.05 -1.72
C THR A 124 7.99 -5.22 -0.86
N TYR A 125 7.32 -4.97 0.27
CA TYR A 125 6.96 -6.01 1.23
C TYR A 125 6.04 -7.08 0.59
N VAL A 126 6.36 -8.35 0.83
CA VAL A 126 5.56 -9.49 0.35
C VAL A 126 4.54 -9.84 1.41
N ILE A 127 3.29 -9.50 1.18
CA ILE A 127 2.18 -9.89 2.05
C ILE A 127 1.79 -11.34 1.75
N LYS A 128 1.82 -12.19 2.76
CA LYS A 128 1.37 -13.58 2.70
C LYS A 128 0.00 -13.75 3.36
N LYS A 129 -0.60 -14.91 3.17
CA LYS A 129 -1.93 -15.21 3.74
C LYS A 129 -1.93 -14.98 5.25
N GLY A 130 -2.93 -14.25 5.75
CA GLY A 130 -3.10 -13.95 7.17
C GLY A 130 -2.06 -13.00 7.79
N SER A 131 -1.06 -12.57 7.01
CA SER A 131 -0.08 -11.58 7.48
C SER A 131 -0.72 -10.19 7.60
N ARG A 132 -0.23 -9.42 8.57
CA ARG A 132 -0.65 -8.04 8.82
C ARG A 132 0.57 -7.13 8.86
N MET A 133 0.47 -5.99 8.16
CA MET A 133 1.46 -4.93 8.20
C MET A 133 0.79 -3.64 8.69
N ALA A 134 1.11 -3.24 9.92
CA ALA A 134 0.67 -1.97 10.49
C ALA A 134 1.64 -0.85 10.14
N ASN A 135 1.15 0.28 9.66
CA ASN A 135 1.97 1.44 9.35
C ASN A 135 1.21 2.75 9.59
N ASN A 136 1.95 3.83 9.75
CA ASN A 136 1.42 5.19 9.89
C ASN A 136 1.79 6.05 8.67
N SER A 137 1.50 5.56 7.48
CA SER A 137 1.83 6.28 6.23
C SER A 137 1.12 7.62 6.07
N ALA A 138 0.05 7.88 6.83
CA ALA A 138 -0.73 9.11 6.75
C ALA A 138 -0.03 10.30 7.40
N VAL A 139 0.47 10.12 8.61
CA VAL A 139 1.14 11.15 9.41
C VAL A 139 2.65 10.95 9.38
N ALA A 140 3.10 9.70 9.28
CA ALA A 140 4.50 9.29 9.21
C ALA A 140 5.34 9.79 10.40
N SER A 141 4.76 9.71 11.62
CA SER A 141 5.42 10.16 12.84
C SER A 141 6.66 9.32 13.14
N MET A 142 7.75 9.98 13.48
CA MET A 142 8.89 9.32 14.15
C MET A 142 8.46 8.80 15.53
N GLY A 143 9.09 7.71 15.98
CA GLY A 143 8.76 7.05 17.23
C GLY A 143 7.52 6.15 17.20
N TYR A 144 6.86 6.01 16.05
CA TYR A 144 5.64 5.19 15.90
C TYR A 144 5.93 3.68 15.95
N GLY A 145 7.05 3.24 15.39
CA GLY A 145 7.26 1.82 15.07
C GLY A 145 7.33 0.93 16.30
N LEU A 146 8.07 1.33 17.33
CA LEU A 146 8.21 0.52 18.56
C LEU A 146 6.87 0.35 19.30
N PRO A 147 6.13 1.40 19.69
CA PRO A 147 4.82 1.22 20.33
C PRO A 147 3.81 0.51 19.44
N ALA A 148 3.86 0.71 18.12
CA ALA A 148 3.02 -0.01 17.18
C ALA A 148 3.36 -1.52 17.11
N ALA A 149 4.64 -1.88 17.22
CA ALA A 149 5.06 -3.27 17.27
C ALA A 149 4.57 -3.95 18.55
N ILE A 150 4.70 -3.28 19.71
CA ILE A 150 4.19 -3.74 20.99
C ILE A 150 2.67 -3.94 20.91
N GLY A 151 1.93 -2.92 20.45
CA GLY A 151 0.49 -2.99 20.29
C GLY A 151 0.05 -4.09 19.31
N THR A 152 0.76 -4.26 18.20
CA THR A 152 0.50 -5.32 17.21
C THR A 152 0.76 -6.70 17.78
N CYS A 153 1.82 -6.86 18.56
CA CYS A 153 2.14 -8.11 19.28
C CYS A 153 1.02 -8.48 20.26
N ILE A 154 0.64 -7.54 21.12
CA ILE A 154 -0.41 -7.76 22.14
C ILE A 154 -1.76 -8.06 21.48
N GLY A 155 -2.19 -7.21 20.53
CA GLY A 155 -3.44 -7.38 19.80
C GLY A 155 -3.46 -8.63 18.93
N GLY A 156 -2.30 -9.10 18.50
CA GLY A 156 -2.12 -10.35 17.76
C GLY A 156 -2.07 -11.61 18.62
N GLY A 157 -2.33 -11.52 19.93
CA GLY A 157 -2.27 -12.66 20.85
C GLY A 157 -0.84 -12.98 21.30
N ARG A 158 0.01 -11.96 21.43
CA ARG A 158 1.43 -12.07 21.84
C ARG A 158 2.28 -12.91 20.87
N ARG A 159 1.95 -12.84 19.59
CA ARG A 159 2.76 -13.46 18.55
C ARG A 159 4.00 -12.65 18.25
N GLU A 160 5.03 -13.33 17.78
CA GLU A 160 6.24 -12.69 17.26
C GLU A 160 5.87 -11.59 16.23
N THR A 161 6.44 -10.41 16.40
CA THR A 161 6.15 -9.25 15.59
C THR A 161 7.46 -8.59 15.13
N ILE A 162 7.58 -8.37 13.84
CA ILE A 162 8.72 -7.66 13.25
C ILE A 162 8.48 -6.15 13.37
N CYS A 163 9.50 -5.43 13.83
CA CYS A 163 9.51 -3.97 13.81
C CYS A 163 10.52 -3.48 12.78
N LEU A 164 10.05 -2.75 11.76
CA LEU A 164 10.90 -2.04 10.83
C LEU A 164 10.94 -0.57 11.22
N GLU A 165 12.03 -0.16 11.84
CA GLU A 165 12.19 1.15 12.47
C GLU A 165 13.53 1.76 12.08
N GLY A 166 13.59 3.10 12.03
CA GLY A 166 14.84 3.82 11.87
C GLY A 166 15.54 4.02 13.22
N ASP A 167 16.87 4.08 13.19
CA ASP A 167 17.71 4.25 14.38
C ASP A 167 17.35 5.50 15.20
N GLY A 168 17.18 6.66 14.56
CA GLY A 168 16.76 7.87 15.21
C GLY A 168 15.29 7.87 15.67
N SER A 169 14.45 7.16 14.93
CA SER A 169 13.02 7.09 15.24
C SER A 169 12.74 6.24 16.48
N ILE A 170 13.41 5.09 16.61
CA ILE A 170 13.26 4.20 17.78
C ILE A 170 13.65 4.89 19.09
N MET A 171 14.64 5.79 19.02
CA MET A 171 15.13 6.52 20.21
C MET A 171 14.09 7.46 20.82
N MET A 172 13.03 7.82 20.08
CA MET A 172 12.03 8.76 20.58
C MET A 172 11.06 8.15 21.59
N ASN A 173 10.87 6.84 21.55
CA ASN A 173 9.88 6.12 22.39
C ASN A 173 10.48 4.84 23.00
N LEU A 174 11.76 4.88 23.41
CA LEU A 174 12.41 3.74 24.07
C LEU A 174 11.81 3.41 25.45
N GLN A 175 11.07 4.32 26.04
CA GLN A 175 10.41 4.15 27.34
C GLN A 175 9.22 3.18 27.28
N GLU A 176 8.71 2.86 26.09
CA GLU A 176 7.64 1.88 25.90
C GLU A 176 8.14 0.44 26.14
#